data_a744f0c05b93ecae1c74499d434406ce
#
_entry.id   a744f0c05b93ecae1c74499d434406ce
#
_cell.length_a   1.000
_cell.length_b   1.000
_cell.length_c   1.000
_cell.angle_alpha   90.00
_cell.angle_beta   90.00
_cell.angle_gamma   90.00
#
_symmetry.space_group_name_H-M   'P 1'
#
loop_
_entity.id
_entity.type
_entity.pdbx_description
1 polymer ?
#
loop_
_entity_poly.entity_id
_entity_poly.type
_entity_poly.pdbx_seq_one_letter_code
_entity_poly.pdbx_strand_id
1 'polypeptide(L)'
;MRIIDEIMTYNGLLADEEELYEKMRIITNEANSRICQATGVPPILVFKKEKEHLLPLPNSKICSSYKNTTISTKVNSNALFKYKGNLYSVPKDFIDKNIVVKVIDNNLYVYYAHKLITLHTISHKKLNYHENHHLEMLGLTFKNSSDEELKDYAAKHLEEMRKFNEQLSTVTKEFE
;
A
#
# COMPACT_ATOMS: atom_id res chain seq x y z
N MET A 1 -30.28 8.10 -13.45
CA MET A 1 -29.67 9.34 -12.93
C MET A 1 -28.70 8.92 -11.84
N ARG A 2 -27.43 9.30 -11.93
CA ARG A 2 -26.42 8.93 -10.93
C ARG A 2 -26.46 9.96 -9.81
N ILE A 3 -26.30 9.54 -8.54
CA ILE A 3 -26.24 10.45 -7.37
C ILE A 3 -25.20 11.56 -7.57
N ILE A 4 -24.10 11.24 -8.26
CA ILE A 4 -23.03 12.20 -8.62
C ILE A 4 -23.57 13.33 -9.50
N ASP A 5 -24.51 13.07 -10.41
CA ASP A 5 -25.06 14.10 -11.29
C ASP A 5 -25.86 15.16 -10.52
N GLU A 6 -26.50 14.77 -9.41
CA GLU A 6 -27.23 15.68 -8.53
C GLU A 6 -26.27 16.60 -7.74
N ILE A 7 -25.09 16.12 -7.37
CA ILE A 7 -24.03 16.93 -6.74
C ILE A 7 -23.41 17.88 -7.77
N MET A 8 -23.15 17.41 -8.98
CA MET A 8 -22.57 18.21 -10.07
C MET A 8 -23.49 19.34 -10.55
N THR A 9 -24.80 19.20 -10.41
CA THR A 9 -25.78 20.25 -10.77
C THR A 9 -26.02 21.27 -9.64
N TYR A 10 -25.38 21.11 -8.48
CA TYR A 10 -25.47 22.05 -7.39
C TYR A 10 -24.68 23.34 -7.73
N ASN A 11 -25.40 24.42 -7.93
CA ASN A 11 -24.84 25.73 -8.27
C ASN A 11 -24.58 26.63 -7.05
N GLY A 12 -24.72 26.10 -5.84
CA GLY A 12 -24.46 26.83 -4.60
C GLY A 12 -22.97 26.88 -4.27
N LEU A 13 -22.58 27.98 -3.59
CA LEU A 13 -21.27 28.03 -2.95
C LEU A 13 -21.36 27.25 -1.63
N LEU A 14 -20.42 26.33 -1.39
CA LEU A 14 -20.26 25.65 -0.12
C LEU A 14 -19.35 26.52 0.76
N ALA A 15 -19.77 26.79 1.97
CA ALA A 15 -19.00 27.61 2.90
C ALA A 15 -17.84 26.83 3.50
N ASP A 16 -18.05 25.55 3.78
CA ASP A 16 -17.05 24.67 4.42
C ASP A 16 -17.31 23.19 4.09
N GLU A 17 -16.47 22.34 4.65
CA GLU A 17 -16.53 20.88 4.50
C GLU A 17 -17.78 20.29 5.19
N GLU A 18 -18.23 20.88 6.28
CA GLU A 18 -19.41 20.41 7.03
C GLU A 18 -20.68 20.60 6.20
N GLU A 19 -20.82 21.75 5.51
CA GLU A 19 -21.93 21.99 4.60
C GLU A 19 -21.94 21.00 3.44
N LEU A 20 -20.79 20.65 2.90
CA LEU A 20 -20.65 19.61 1.87
C LEU A 20 -21.16 18.26 2.38
N TYR A 21 -20.73 17.82 3.56
CA TYR A 21 -21.19 16.56 4.16
C TYR A 21 -22.69 16.55 4.40
N GLU A 22 -23.26 17.65 4.88
CA GLU A 22 -24.70 17.76 5.10
C GLU A 22 -25.48 17.65 3.79
N LYS A 23 -25.03 18.32 2.72
CA LYS A 23 -25.64 18.20 1.38
C LYS A 23 -25.55 16.79 0.83
N MET A 24 -24.39 16.14 0.96
CA MET A 24 -24.22 14.74 0.56
C MET A 24 -25.18 13.81 1.34
N ARG A 25 -25.35 14.04 2.64
CA ARG A 25 -26.28 13.29 3.49
C ARG A 25 -27.73 13.44 3.04
N ILE A 26 -28.16 14.67 2.73
CA ILE A 26 -29.51 14.96 2.23
C ILE A 26 -29.75 14.22 0.90
N ILE A 27 -28.87 14.40 -0.09
CA ILE A 27 -28.98 13.74 -1.41
C ILE A 27 -29.00 12.23 -1.29
N THR A 28 -28.16 11.66 -0.41
CA THR A 28 -28.12 10.21 -0.16
C THR A 28 -29.42 9.71 0.46
N ASN A 29 -29.98 10.44 1.43
CA ASN A 29 -31.26 10.07 2.06
C ASN A 29 -32.43 10.18 1.08
N GLU A 30 -32.46 11.20 0.23
CA GLU A 30 -33.46 11.32 -0.81
C GLU A 30 -33.35 10.16 -1.81
N ALA A 31 -32.16 9.83 -2.30
CA ALA A 31 -31.94 8.72 -3.21
C ALA A 31 -32.39 7.39 -2.61
N ASN A 32 -32.09 7.15 -1.33
CA ASN A 32 -32.50 5.93 -0.62
C ASN A 32 -34.02 5.87 -0.32
N SER A 33 -34.72 7.00 -0.37
CA SER A 33 -36.15 7.10 -0.14
C SER A 33 -36.99 7.01 -1.43
N ARG A 34 -36.35 7.18 -2.61
CA ARG A 34 -37.02 7.06 -3.92
C ARG A 34 -37.31 5.60 -4.26
N ILE A 35 -38.41 5.31 -4.93
CA ILE A 35 -38.72 3.98 -5.42
C ILE A 35 -37.69 3.53 -6.43
N CYS A 36 -37.02 2.41 -6.15
CA CYS A 36 -36.11 1.76 -7.08
C CYS A 36 -36.88 1.03 -8.16
N GLN A 37 -36.66 1.31 -9.45
CA GLN A 37 -37.37 0.69 -10.57
C GLN A 37 -37.14 -0.82 -10.64
N ALA A 38 -35.99 -1.32 -10.19
CA ALA A 38 -35.70 -2.76 -10.23
C ALA A 38 -36.46 -3.57 -9.16
N THR A 39 -36.68 -2.97 -7.98
CA THR A 39 -37.28 -3.66 -6.83
C THR A 39 -38.71 -3.21 -6.54
N GLY A 40 -39.19 -2.11 -7.13
CA GLY A 40 -40.50 -1.52 -6.88
C GLY A 40 -40.67 -0.87 -5.50
N VAL A 41 -39.60 -0.85 -4.67
CA VAL A 41 -39.63 -0.30 -3.31
C VAL A 41 -38.41 0.56 -3.03
N PRO A 42 -38.50 1.53 -2.11
CA PRO A 42 -37.35 2.30 -1.69
C PRO A 42 -36.26 1.43 -1.05
N PRO A 43 -34.96 1.68 -1.37
CA PRO A 43 -33.83 0.96 -0.79
C PRO A 43 -33.81 0.94 0.74
N ILE A 44 -34.24 2.03 1.38
CA ILE A 44 -34.28 2.13 2.84
C ILE A 44 -35.24 1.13 3.50
N LEU A 45 -36.33 0.75 2.83
CA LEU A 45 -37.26 -0.24 3.34
C LEU A 45 -36.70 -1.67 3.21
N VAL A 46 -35.98 -1.94 2.11
CA VAL A 46 -35.27 -3.21 1.93
C VAL A 46 -34.19 -3.35 2.98
N PHE A 47 -33.37 -2.29 3.19
CA PHE A 47 -32.30 -2.29 4.20
C PHE A 47 -32.86 -2.50 5.63
N LYS A 48 -34.02 -1.95 5.97
CA LYS A 48 -34.62 -2.19 7.30
C LYS A 48 -34.88 -3.67 7.56
N LYS A 49 -35.34 -4.42 6.55
CA LYS A 49 -35.54 -5.87 6.65
C LYS A 49 -34.22 -6.63 6.72
N GLU A 50 -33.25 -6.23 5.89
CA GLU A 50 -31.92 -6.84 5.89
C GLU A 50 -31.18 -6.64 7.23
N LYS A 51 -31.35 -5.46 7.84
CA LYS A 51 -30.69 -5.12 9.11
C LYS A 51 -30.97 -6.10 10.24
N GLU A 52 -32.17 -6.73 10.24
CA GLU A 52 -32.53 -7.73 11.23
C GLU A 52 -31.75 -9.04 11.09
N HIS A 53 -31.20 -9.29 9.90
CA HIS A 53 -30.42 -10.50 9.56
C HIS A 53 -28.90 -10.23 9.49
N LEU A 54 -28.47 -8.97 9.64
CA LEU A 54 -27.04 -8.64 9.63
C LEU A 54 -26.38 -9.16 10.90
N LEU A 55 -25.26 -9.84 10.71
CA LEU A 55 -24.40 -10.25 11.81
C LEU A 55 -23.69 -9.04 12.40
N PRO A 56 -23.37 -9.05 13.70
CA PRO A 56 -22.58 -8.00 14.32
C PRO A 56 -21.20 -7.92 13.65
N LEU A 57 -20.66 -6.70 13.56
CA LEU A 57 -19.32 -6.50 13.03
C LEU A 57 -18.29 -7.31 13.84
N PRO A 58 -17.29 -7.90 13.18
CA PRO A 58 -16.20 -8.58 13.88
C PRO A 58 -15.47 -7.64 14.84
N ASN A 59 -14.78 -8.22 15.81
CA ASN A 59 -13.95 -7.46 16.74
C ASN A 59 -13.01 -6.49 15.99
N SER A 60 -12.79 -5.29 16.54
CA SER A 60 -11.97 -4.25 15.94
C SER A 60 -10.54 -4.71 15.58
N LYS A 61 -9.98 -5.68 16.32
CA LYS A 61 -8.69 -6.31 15.97
C LYS A 61 -8.76 -7.08 14.66
N ILE A 62 -9.85 -7.83 14.44
CA ILE A 62 -10.09 -8.56 13.20
C ILE A 62 -10.31 -7.57 12.05
N CYS A 63 -11.17 -6.55 12.24
CA CYS A 63 -11.36 -5.51 11.23
C CYS A 63 -10.07 -4.81 10.85
N SER A 64 -9.18 -4.55 11.82
CA SER A 64 -7.89 -3.89 11.59
C SER A 64 -6.91 -4.78 10.80
N SER A 65 -6.94 -6.10 10.99
CA SER A 65 -6.07 -7.03 10.24
C SER A 65 -6.40 -7.07 8.75
N TYR A 66 -7.65 -6.78 8.37
CA TYR A 66 -8.09 -6.70 6.96
C TYR A 66 -7.94 -5.30 6.33
N LYS A 67 -7.52 -4.29 7.11
CA LYS A 67 -7.23 -2.96 6.55
C LYS A 67 -5.92 -3.00 5.78
N ASN A 68 -6.00 -3.07 4.47
CA ASN A 68 -4.84 -2.96 3.59
C ASN A 68 -4.24 -1.56 3.70
N THR A 69 -3.12 -1.45 4.38
CA THR A 69 -2.37 -0.18 4.43
C THR A 69 -1.67 0.05 3.10
N THR A 70 -2.06 1.11 2.41
CA THR A 70 -1.42 1.52 1.15
C THR A 70 -0.55 2.74 1.40
N ILE A 71 0.69 2.70 0.98
CA ILE A 71 1.67 3.76 1.16
C ILE A 71 2.27 4.11 -0.19
N SER A 72 2.35 5.40 -0.50
CA SER A 72 3.11 5.88 -1.66
C SER A 72 4.48 6.36 -1.21
N THR A 73 5.52 5.91 -1.88
CA THR A 73 6.92 6.27 -1.54
C THR A 73 7.76 6.36 -2.80
N LYS A 74 8.82 7.19 -2.75
CA LYS A 74 9.77 7.33 -3.85
C LYS A 74 10.94 6.37 -3.66
N VAL A 75 11.37 5.74 -4.75
CA VAL A 75 12.57 4.90 -4.80
C VAL A 75 13.80 5.81 -4.88
N ASN A 76 14.83 5.53 -4.10
CA ASN A 76 16.08 6.29 -4.12
C ASN A 76 17.04 5.82 -5.24
N SER A 77 18.18 6.51 -5.39
CA SER A 77 19.22 6.20 -6.37
C SER A 77 19.85 4.81 -6.23
N ASN A 78 19.72 4.19 -5.06
CA ASN A 78 20.23 2.84 -4.78
C ASN A 78 19.18 1.74 -5.01
N ALA A 79 18.09 2.04 -5.74
CA ALA A 79 16.96 1.16 -5.97
C ALA A 79 16.32 0.64 -4.67
N LEU A 80 16.20 1.50 -3.65
CA LEU A 80 15.61 1.18 -2.35
C LEU A 80 14.44 2.10 -2.04
N PHE A 81 13.43 1.57 -1.35
CA PHE A 81 12.39 2.36 -0.71
C PHE A 81 12.38 2.14 0.81
N LYS A 82 11.84 3.11 1.55
CA LYS A 82 11.80 3.07 3.01
C LYS A 82 10.41 2.69 3.50
N TYR A 83 10.36 1.72 4.42
CA TYR A 83 9.15 1.34 5.15
C TYR A 83 9.47 1.10 6.63
N LYS A 84 8.78 1.81 7.55
CA LYS A 84 8.98 1.73 9.01
C LYS A 84 10.46 1.78 9.45
N GLY A 85 11.26 2.66 8.82
CA GLY A 85 12.67 2.82 9.15
C GLY A 85 13.63 1.83 8.49
N ASN A 86 13.12 0.79 7.83
CA ASN A 86 13.91 -0.21 7.10
C ASN A 86 13.89 0.05 5.59
N LEU A 87 14.90 -0.40 4.89
CA LEU A 87 15.09 -0.25 3.46
C LEU A 87 14.84 -1.59 2.75
N TYR A 88 14.15 -1.55 1.61
CA TYR A 88 13.77 -2.69 0.81
C TYR A 88 14.11 -2.43 -0.66
N SER A 89 14.69 -3.42 -1.34
CA SER A 89 15.12 -3.29 -2.71
C SER A 89 13.99 -3.43 -3.73
N VAL A 90 14.12 -2.74 -4.86
CA VAL A 90 13.29 -2.91 -6.06
C VAL A 90 14.20 -3.08 -7.28
N PRO A 91 13.69 -3.55 -8.42
CA PRO A 91 14.47 -3.57 -9.65
C PRO A 91 14.96 -2.16 -10.04
N LYS A 92 16.15 -2.08 -10.64
CA LYS A 92 16.81 -0.81 -11.03
C LYS A 92 15.97 0.12 -11.90
N ASP A 93 15.06 -0.45 -12.72
CA ASP A 93 14.21 0.29 -13.65
C ASP A 93 13.22 1.23 -12.94
N PHE A 94 13.07 1.09 -11.62
CA PHE A 94 12.16 1.89 -10.81
C PHE A 94 12.87 2.96 -9.96
N ILE A 95 14.18 3.19 -10.18
CA ILE A 95 14.92 4.29 -9.55
C ILE A 95 14.21 5.61 -9.85
N ASP A 96 14.12 6.48 -8.83
CA ASP A 96 13.47 7.82 -8.86
C ASP A 96 11.96 7.82 -9.12
N LYS A 97 11.32 6.64 -9.30
CA LYS A 97 9.87 6.53 -9.52
C LYS A 97 9.11 6.48 -8.20
N ASN A 98 7.87 6.97 -8.25
CA ASN A 98 6.92 6.81 -7.15
C ASN A 98 6.25 5.44 -7.27
N ILE A 99 6.35 4.65 -6.23
CA ILE A 99 5.77 3.32 -6.12
C ILE A 99 4.68 3.28 -5.05
N VAL A 100 3.78 2.33 -5.19
CA VAL A 100 2.71 2.07 -4.22
C VAL A 100 2.99 0.76 -3.52
N VAL A 101 3.08 0.81 -2.19
CA VAL A 101 3.31 -0.37 -1.35
C VAL A 101 2.02 -0.71 -0.62
N LYS A 102 1.50 -1.91 -0.83
CA LYS A 102 0.38 -2.47 -0.07
C LYS A 102 0.91 -3.43 0.97
N VAL A 103 0.47 -3.24 2.20
CA VAL A 103 0.83 -4.12 3.32
C VAL A 103 -0.31 -5.09 3.56
N ILE A 104 -0.06 -6.37 3.34
CA ILE A 104 -1.04 -7.44 3.53
C ILE A 104 -0.36 -8.53 4.35
N ASP A 105 -0.95 -8.87 5.47
CA ASP A 105 -0.45 -9.85 6.44
C ASP A 105 1.05 -9.72 6.76
N ASN A 106 1.93 -9.80 6.79
CA ASN A 106 3.35 -9.51 7.05
C ASN A 106 4.17 -9.30 5.76
N ASN A 107 3.52 -8.97 4.63
CA ASN A 107 4.18 -8.81 3.35
C ASN A 107 3.98 -7.41 2.76
N LEU A 108 4.99 -6.92 2.05
CA LEU A 108 5.01 -5.68 1.29
C LEU A 108 4.88 -6.01 -0.20
N TYR A 109 3.71 -5.78 -0.76
CA TYR A 109 3.44 -5.88 -2.19
C TYR A 109 3.73 -4.55 -2.84
N VAL A 110 4.74 -4.48 -3.68
CA VAL A 110 5.21 -3.25 -4.31
C VAL A 110 4.69 -3.15 -5.73
N TYR A 111 3.99 -2.05 -6.03
CA TYR A 111 3.35 -1.81 -7.33
C TYR A 111 3.89 -0.55 -8.00
N TYR A 112 3.99 -0.58 -9.31
CA TYR A 112 4.17 0.58 -10.16
C TYR A 112 3.15 0.53 -11.29
N ALA A 113 2.39 1.63 -11.52
CA ALA A 113 1.33 1.72 -12.52
C ALA A 113 0.39 0.47 -12.51
N HIS A 114 -0.06 0.07 -11.32
CA HIS A 114 -0.92 -1.11 -11.06
C HIS A 114 -0.28 -2.48 -11.30
N LYS A 115 0.97 -2.55 -11.77
CA LYS A 115 1.71 -3.80 -11.95
C LYS A 115 2.52 -4.12 -10.69
N LEU A 116 2.42 -5.35 -10.19
CA LEU A 116 3.28 -5.86 -9.11
C LEU A 116 4.72 -5.97 -9.64
N ILE A 117 5.66 -5.32 -8.98
CA ILE A 117 7.08 -5.30 -9.37
C ILE A 117 7.96 -6.14 -8.45
N THR A 118 7.63 -6.21 -7.16
CA THR A 118 8.34 -7.07 -6.21
C THR A 118 7.50 -7.32 -4.95
N LEU A 119 7.89 -8.33 -4.18
CA LEU A 119 7.29 -8.74 -2.91
C LEU A 119 8.39 -8.89 -1.87
N HIS A 120 8.21 -8.32 -0.68
CA HIS A 120 9.08 -8.52 0.47
C HIS A 120 8.30 -8.97 1.68
N THR A 121 8.90 -9.79 2.52
CA THR A 121 8.40 -10.03 3.88
C THR A 121 8.90 -8.93 4.80
N ILE A 122 8.03 -8.40 5.67
CA ILE A 122 8.41 -7.39 6.66
C ILE A 122 9.45 -7.98 7.59
N SER A 123 10.56 -7.28 7.76
CA SER A 123 11.70 -7.72 8.54
C SER A 123 12.17 -6.61 9.48
N HIS A 124 12.80 -6.98 10.59
CA HIS A 124 13.47 -6.05 11.50
C HIS A 124 14.86 -5.61 11.02
N LYS A 125 15.37 -6.22 9.93
CA LYS A 125 16.65 -5.87 9.34
C LYS A 125 16.59 -4.47 8.72
N LYS A 126 17.63 -3.68 8.92
CA LYS A 126 17.70 -2.31 8.36
C LYS A 126 17.74 -2.31 6.84
N LEU A 127 18.34 -3.34 6.23
CA LEU A 127 18.54 -3.45 4.79
C LEU A 127 18.07 -4.81 4.30
N ASN A 128 17.12 -4.82 3.35
CA ASN A 128 16.47 -6.01 2.81
C ASN A 128 16.61 -6.02 1.29
N TYR A 129 17.56 -6.79 0.79
CA TYR A 129 17.81 -6.96 -0.63
C TYR A 129 17.27 -8.29 -1.15
N HIS A 130 16.66 -8.25 -2.35
CA HIS A 130 16.59 -9.41 -3.23
C HIS A 130 17.90 -9.56 -4.00
N GLU A 131 18.38 -10.78 -4.11
CA GLU A 131 19.63 -11.10 -4.77
C GLU A 131 19.67 -10.59 -6.23
N ASN A 132 18.58 -10.79 -6.97
CA ASN A 132 18.48 -10.33 -8.35
C ASN A 132 18.56 -8.80 -8.46
N HIS A 133 17.91 -8.04 -7.56
CA HIS A 133 17.98 -6.58 -7.57
C HIS A 133 19.39 -6.08 -7.26
N HIS A 134 20.11 -6.79 -6.40
CA HIS A 134 21.48 -6.46 -6.06
C HIS A 134 22.40 -6.70 -7.25
N LEU A 135 22.25 -7.84 -7.94
CA LEU A 135 23.00 -8.15 -9.16
C LEU A 135 22.76 -7.08 -10.25
N GLU A 136 21.51 -6.66 -10.47
CA GLU A 136 21.18 -5.61 -11.42
C GLU A 136 21.88 -4.29 -11.10
N MET A 137 21.97 -3.92 -9.83
CA MET A 137 22.65 -2.69 -9.38
C MET A 137 24.15 -2.80 -9.55
N LEU A 138 24.76 -3.93 -9.23
CA LEU A 138 26.18 -4.18 -9.44
C LEU A 138 26.57 -4.11 -10.93
N GLY A 139 25.73 -4.67 -11.81
CA GLY A 139 25.93 -4.58 -13.26
C GLY A 139 25.93 -3.15 -13.81
N LEU A 140 25.29 -2.19 -13.14
CA LEU A 140 25.42 -0.76 -13.48
C LEU A 140 26.78 -0.18 -13.11
N THR A 141 27.37 -0.67 -12.04
CA THR A 141 28.66 -0.18 -11.50
C THR A 141 29.85 -0.84 -12.21
N PHE A 142 29.76 -2.15 -12.44
CA PHE A 142 30.83 -2.97 -13.01
C PHE A 142 30.52 -3.39 -14.45
N LYS A 143 30.54 -2.43 -15.38
CA LYS A 143 30.16 -2.65 -16.79
C LYS A 143 31.04 -3.63 -17.57
N ASN A 144 32.23 -3.94 -17.08
CA ASN A 144 33.24 -4.76 -17.79
C ASN A 144 33.52 -6.11 -17.10
N SER A 145 32.75 -6.48 -16.07
CA SER A 145 32.93 -7.75 -15.38
C SER A 145 32.06 -8.84 -15.98
N SER A 146 32.52 -10.10 -15.93
CA SER A 146 31.72 -11.23 -16.38
C SER A 146 30.55 -11.51 -15.45
N ASP A 147 29.51 -12.15 -15.96
CA ASP A 147 28.30 -12.49 -15.16
C ASP A 147 28.64 -13.39 -13.94
N GLU A 148 29.67 -14.25 -14.07
CA GLU A 148 30.12 -15.14 -12.97
C GLU A 148 30.83 -14.34 -11.88
N GLU A 149 31.71 -13.41 -12.23
CA GLU A 149 32.39 -12.52 -11.28
C GLU A 149 31.41 -11.62 -10.53
N LEU A 150 30.39 -11.11 -11.22
CA LEU A 150 29.33 -10.30 -10.62
C LEU A 150 28.50 -11.10 -9.60
N LYS A 151 28.17 -12.36 -9.92
CA LYS A 151 27.44 -13.26 -9.00
C LYS A 151 28.26 -13.55 -7.74
N ASP A 152 29.53 -13.89 -7.90
CA ASP A 152 30.44 -14.17 -6.77
C ASP A 152 30.61 -12.94 -5.88
N TYR A 153 30.78 -11.77 -6.49
CA TYR A 153 30.90 -10.51 -5.75
C TYR A 153 29.57 -10.17 -5.03
N ALA A 154 28.43 -10.35 -5.70
CA ALA A 154 27.11 -10.13 -5.11
C ALA A 154 26.87 -11.03 -3.89
N ALA A 155 27.20 -12.32 -3.99
CA ALA A 155 27.05 -13.26 -2.90
C ALA A 155 27.89 -12.89 -1.67
N LYS A 156 29.16 -12.53 -1.88
CA LYS A 156 30.06 -12.07 -0.80
C LYS A 156 29.52 -10.78 -0.15
N HIS A 157 29.13 -9.81 -0.94
CA HIS A 157 28.63 -8.53 -0.44
C HIS A 157 27.30 -8.67 0.32
N LEU A 158 26.38 -9.54 -0.14
CA LEU A 158 25.16 -9.86 0.60
C LEU A 158 25.43 -10.55 1.93
N GLU A 159 26.43 -11.42 1.99
CA GLU A 159 26.84 -12.06 3.23
C GLU A 159 27.45 -11.06 4.23
N GLU A 160 28.26 -10.11 3.76
CA GLU A 160 28.75 -9.00 4.58
C GLU A 160 27.63 -8.12 5.10
N MET A 161 26.64 -7.80 4.25
CA MET A 161 25.45 -7.07 4.67
C MET A 161 24.63 -7.82 5.72
N ARG A 162 24.52 -9.16 5.64
CA ARG A 162 23.86 -9.97 6.66
C ARG A 162 24.57 -9.85 8.00
N LYS A 163 25.88 -10.02 8.02
CA LYS A 163 26.71 -9.86 9.24
C LYS A 163 26.56 -8.47 9.83
N PHE A 164 26.58 -7.43 9.01
CA PHE A 164 26.37 -6.05 9.45
C PHE A 164 24.99 -5.83 10.05
N ASN A 165 23.91 -6.37 9.43
CA ASN A 165 22.56 -6.31 9.98
C ASN A 165 22.43 -7.03 11.33
N GLU A 166 23.13 -8.13 11.53
CA GLU A 166 23.16 -8.87 12.81
C GLU A 166 23.86 -8.03 13.90
N GLN A 167 24.98 -7.42 13.58
CA GLN A 167 25.69 -6.52 14.50
C GLN A 167 24.85 -5.31 14.90
N LEU A 168 24.14 -4.67 13.96
CA LEU A 168 23.23 -3.57 14.26
C LEU A 168 22.08 -3.99 15.16
N SER A 169 21.56 -5.20 14.98
CA SER A 169 20.42 -5.70 15.79
C SER A 169 20.84 -6.03 17.22
N THR A 170 22.08 -6.41 17.47
CA THR A 170 22.61 -6.62 18.83
C THR A 170 22.83 -5.30 19.56
N VAL A 171 23.41 -4.31 18.90
CA VAL A 171 23.62 -2.97 19.47
C VAL A 171 22.29 -2.30 19.83
N THR A 172 21.26 -2.42 19.01
CA THR A 172 19.94 -1.80 19.29
C THR A 172 19.25 -2.41 20.52
N LYS A 173 19.49 -3.71 20.81
CA LYS A 173 18.94 -4.40 21.98
C LYS A 173 19.66 -4.05 23.31
N GLU A 174 20.87 -3.54 23.24
CA GLU A 174 21.63 -3.10 24.42
C GLU A 174 21.21 -1.69 24.91
N PHE A 175 20.43 -0.96 24.11
CA PHE A 175 19.95 0.40 24.42
C PHE A 175 18.43 0.47 24.68
N GLU A 176 17.70 -0.64 24.67
CA GLU A 176 16.29 -0.77 25.12
C GLU A 176 16.24 -1.37 26.54
#